data_3a9fa4763a3f9bfbba22b38fb847acf3
#
_entry.id   3a9fa4763a3f9bfbba22b38fb847acf3
#
_cell.length_a   1.000
_cell.length_b   1.000
_cell.length_c   1.000
_cell.angle_alpha   90.00
_cell.angle_beta   90.00
_cell.angle_gamma   90.00
#
_symmetry.space_group_name_H-M   'P 1'
#
loop_
_entity.id
_entity.type
_entity.pdbx_description
1 polymer ?
#
loop_
_entity_poly.entity_id
_entity_poly.type
_entity_poly.pdbx_seq_one_letter_code
_entity_poly.pdbx_strand_id
1 'polypeptide(L)'
;MRLRRSEPRPSSGQAMTKAARGSLLGIEHMEAAEVLGLLKLARRMNPLKPRPLLRGKRVLLLFYEPSTRTRSSFEVAAKSMGAMTTLVLSSGSSIEKGEALLDTAYTLRAVGADVIVIRHPHAGAPLLMANHLDIPVVNAGDGMHEHPSQALLDAYTIMRHKKTLKGLQVAIVGDIFHSRVARSAVHLLSKFGARLILCGPPEFLPEMANTLAPGLRISRHTEEAVRGADVIMVLRVQKERLAGTKISLQDYISRYQMTMARLKMAKRDALVMHPGPIIRGLELTWEVADCPQSAIVEEVRNGVPVRMAILARALGKAR
;
A
#
# COMPACT_ATOMS: atom_id res chain seq x y z
N MET A 1 27.28 43.41 -19.57
CA MET A 1 26.50 42.61 -18.62
C MET A 1 25.19 42.23 -19.34
N ARG A 2 25.12 41.01 -19.91
CA ARG A 2 23.94 40.54 -20.69
C ARG A 2 23.04 39.81 -19.74
N LEU A 3 21.83 40.31 -19.53
CA LEU A 3 20.76 39.65 -18.79
C LEU A 3 20.33 38.38 -19.52
N ARG A 4 20.46 37.23 -18.88
CA ARG A 4 19.91 35.97 -19.37
C ARG A 4 18.39 36.08 -19.33
N ARG A 5 17.74 35.84 -20.47
CA ARG A 5 16.28 35.74 -20.58
C ARG A 5 15.82 34.52 -19.76
N SER A 6 14.83 34.75 -18.90
CA SER A 6 14.16 33.70 -18.15
C SER A 6 13.42 32.75 -19.13
N GLU A 7 13.72 31.47 -19.04
CA GLU A 7 12.96 30.45 -19.76
C GLU A 7 11.49 30.41 -19.27
N PRO A 8 10.53 30.17 -20.17
CA PRO A 8 9.12 30.12 -19.79
C PRO A 8 8.83 28.91 -18.91
N ARG A 9 8.02 29.08 -17.87
CA ARG A 9 7.51 28.00 -17.03
C ARG A 9 6.69 27.02 -17.90
N PRO A 10 6.88 25.69 -17.74
CA PRO A 10 6.07 24.72 -18.48
C PRO A 10 4.59 24.84 -18.06
N SER A 11 3.71 24.76 -19.07
CA SER A 11 2.26 24.77 -18.89
C SER A 11 1.79 23.53 -18.13
N SER A 12 0.72 23.66 -17.33
CA SER A 12 0.18 22.69 -16.37
C SER A 12 -0.33 21.34 -16.95
N GLY A 13 -0.12 21.05 -18.21
CA GLY A 13 -0.55 19.83 -18.90
C GLY A 13 0.53 18.80 -19.22
N GLN A 14 1.82 19.07 -18.95
CA GLN A 14 2.93 18.20 -19.35
C GLN A 14 3.76 17.61 -18.20
N ALA A 15 3.29 17.66 -16.96
CA ALA A 15 4.06 17.29 -15.77
C ALA A 15 4.13 15.76 -15.48
N MET A 16 3.69 14.86 -16.36
CA MET A 16 3.64 13.41 -16.06
C MET A 16 4.78 12.55 -16.64
N THR A 17 5.87 13.11 -17.17
CA THR A 17 6.79 12.32 -18.01
C THR A 17 8.26 12.27 -17.62
N LYS A 18 8.64 12.51 -16.35
CA LYS A 18 10.08 12.46 -16.00
C LYS A 18 10.45 11.61 -14.78
N ALA A 19 9.56 10.78 -14.29
CA ALA A 19 9.93 9.86 -13.22
C ALA A 19 10.99 8.86 -13.71
N ALA A 20 12.04 8.64 -12.93
CA ALA A 20 13.09 7.70 -13.27
C ALA A 20 12.51 6.30 -13.53
N ARG A 21 12.99 5.64 -14.57
CA ARG A 21 12.55 4.31 -14.98
C ARG A 21 12.67 3.32 -13.82
N GLY A 22 11.62 2.56 -13.55
CA GLY A 22 11.58 1.58 -12.45
C GLY A 22 10.89 2.09 -11.20
N SER A 23 10.55 3.38 -11.10
CA SER A 23 9.76 3.91 -9.97
C SER A 23 8.43 3.19 -9.82
N LEU A 24 7.97 3.05 -8.56
CA LEU A 24 6.64 2.54 -8.20
C LEU A 24 5.92 3.62 -7.40
N LEU A 25 5.10 4.42 -8.04
CA LEU A 25 4.49 5.61 -7.45
C LEU A 25 3.04 5.39 -7.01
N GLY A 26 2.28 4.58 -7.74
CA GLY A 26 0.89 4.22 -7.46
C GLY A 26 0.47 2.99 -8.23
N ILE A 27 -0.74 2.51 -7.99
CA ILE A 27 -1.40 1.40 -8.70
C ILE A 27 -2.35 1.92 -9.78
N GLU A 28 -2.93 3.10 -9.56
CA GLU A 28 -3.96 3.65 -10.44
C GLU A 28 -3.55 3.64 -11.92
N HIS A 29 -2.34 4.07 -12.21
CA HIS A 29 -1.80 4.19 -13.57
C HIS A 29 -0.96 2.99 -14.03
N MET A 30 -0.82 1.96 -13.21
CA MET A 30 -0.12 0.73 -13.62
C MET A 30 -0.99 -0.12 -14.53
N GLU A 31 -0.38 -0.65 -15.58
CA GLU A 31 -1.05 -1.63 -16.42
C GLU A 31 -1.18 -3.00 -15.72
N ALA A 32 -2.26 -3.72 -16.00
CA ALA A 32 -2.48 -5.05 -15.42
C ALA A 32 -1.32 -6.02 -15.70
N ALA A 33 -0.69 -5.91 -16.88
CA ALA A 33 0.47 -6.71 -17.25
C ALA A 33 1.70 -6.42 -16.36
N GLU A 34 1.92 -5.17 -15.96
CA GLU A 34 3.00 -4.78 -15.06
C GLU A 34 2.78 -5.35 -13.64
N VAL A 35 1.54 -5.26 -13.14
CA VAL A 35 1.14 -5.86 -11.86
C VAL A 35 1.41 -7.37 -11.89
N LEU A 36 0.93 -8.09 -12.92
CA LEU A 36 1.18 -9.53 -13.08
C LEU A 36 2.67 -9.86 -13.18
N GLY A 37 3.44 -9.02 -13.87
CA GLY A 37 4.90 -9.15 -13.96
C GLY A 37 5.56 -9.11 -12.58
N LEU A 38 5.18 -8.15 -11.73
CA LEU A 38 5.67 -8.03 -10.35
C LEU A 38 5.24 -9.22 -9.49
N LEU A 39 3.99 -9.67 -9.58
CA LEU A 39 3.49 -10.82 -8.83
C LEU A 39 4.19 -12.12 -9.24
N LYS A 40 4.43 -12.33 -10.54
CA LYS A 40 5.22 -13.46 -11.06
C LYS A 40 6.68 -13.39 -10.55
N LEU A 41 7.28 -12.21 -10.58
CA LEU A 41 8.63 -12.01 -10.05
C LEU A 41 8.68 -12.30 -8.55
N ALA A 42 7.69 -11.83 -7.76
CA ALA A 42 7.61 -12.09 -6.33
C ALA A 42 7.54 -13.60 -6.01
N ARG A 43 6.85 -14.41 -6.84
CA ARG A 43 6.83 -15.88 -6.68
C ARG A 43 8.19 -16.55 -6.84
N ARG A 44 9.11 -15.92 -7.56
CA ARG A 44 10.50 -16.40 -7.76
C ARG A 44 11.44 -15.92 -6.65
N MET A 45 11.02 -14.95 -5.85
CA MET A 45 11.81 -14.41 -4.73
C MET A 45 11.66 -15.31 -3.51
N ASN A 46 12.78 -15.78 -2.97
CA ASN A 46 12.79 -16.58 -1.73
C ASN A 46 13.68 -15.90 -0.68
N PRO A 47 13.11 -15.31 0.36
CA PRO A 47 13.91 -14.64 1.40
C PRO A 47 14.76 -15.61 2.24
N LEU A 48 14.43 -16.90 2.26
CA LEU A 48 15.19 -17.94 2.96
C LEU A 48 16.35 -18.50 2.14
N LYS A 49 16.33 -18.30 0.79
CA LYS A 49 17.41 -18.67 -0.13
C LYS A 49 17.74 -17.46 -1.00
N PRO A 50 18.26 -16.38 -0.40
CA PRO A 50 18.42 -15.11 -1.10
C PRO A 50 19.49 -15.20 -2.18
N ARG A 51 19.26 -14.46 -3.29
CA ARG A 51 20.28 -14.22 -4.33
C ARG A 51 20.78 -12.79 -4.19
N PRO A 52 22.08 -12.51 -4.32
CA PRO A 52 22.65 -11.17 -4.14
C PRO A 52 22.41 -10.25 -5.35
N LEU A 53 21.16 -10.16 -5.81
CA LEU A 53 20.74 -9.41 -7.00
C LEU A 53 21.06 -7.91 -6.91
N LEU A 54 21.15 -7.38 -5.69
CA LEU A 54 21.38 -5.97 -5.40
C LEU A 54 22.72 -5.72 -4.73
N ARG A 55 23.70 -6.63 -4.90
CA ARG A 55 25.06 -6.45 -4.37
C ARG A 55 25.64 -5.11 -4.84
N GLY A 56 26.19 -4.33 -3.91
CA GLY A 56 26.77 -3.01 -4.16
C GLY A 56 25.74 -1.88 -4.35
N LYS A 57 24.43 -2.17 -4.27
CA LYS A 57 23.38 -1.17 -4.33
C LYS A 57 23.02 -0.60 -2.97
N ARG A 58 22.62 0.67 -2.93
CA ARG A 58 22.21 1.41 -1.72
C ARG A 58 20.73 1.72 -1.78
N VAL A 59 19.95 1.13 -0.86
CA VAL A 59 18.52 1.35 -0.70
C VAL A 59 18.32 2.29 0.48
N LEU A 60 17.86 3.52 0.24
CA LEU A 60 17.53 4.46 1.28
C LEU A 60 16.04 4.33 1.66
N LEU A 61 15.79 4.19 2.95
CA LEU A 61 14.46 4.07 3.53
C LEU A 61 14.12 5.38 4.24
N LEU A 62 13.32 6.23 3.59
CA LEU A 62 12.93 7.56 4.07
C LEU A 62 11.51 7.52 4.61
N PHE A 63 11.36 7.57 5.93
CA PHE A 63 10.07 7.38 6.60
C PHE A 63 9.70 8.59 7.47
N TYR A 64 8.76 9.39 6.98
CA TYR A 64 8.19 10.52 7.71
C TYR A 64 7.08 10.10 8.70
N GLU A 65 6.52 8.89 8.53
CA GLU A 65 5.53 8.33 9.43
C GLU A 65 6.01 7.02 10.05
N PRO A 66 5.66 6.72 11.31
CA PRO A 66 5.98 5.43 11.93
C PRO A 66 5.42 4.25 11.13
N SER A 67 6.25 3.25 10.91
CA SER A 67 5.84 2.02 10.22
C SER A 67 6.77 0.85 10.51
N THR A 68 6.38 -0.02 11.42
CA THR A 68 7.17 -1.22 11.73
C THR A 68 7.19 -2.21 10.56
N ARG A 69 5.99 -2.60 10.05
CA ARG A 69 5.88 -3.65 9.02
C ARG A 69 6.51 -3.25 7.69
N THR A 70 6.11 -2.11 7.14
CA THR A 70 6.58 -1.68 5.82
C THR A 70 8.07 -1.42 5.82
N ARG A 71 8.58 -0.70 6.82
CA ARG A 71 10.00 -0.41 6.98
C ARG A 71 10.81 -1.70 7.10
N SER A 72 10.53 -2.53 8.11
CA SER A 72 11.32 -3.74 8.38
C SER A 72 11.30 -4.71 7.21
N SER A 73 10.16 -4.85 6.52
CA SER A 73 10.08 -5.76 5.38
C SER A 73 10.79 -5.26 4.12
N PHE A 74 10.85 -3.93 3.87
CA PHE A 74 11.73 -3.37 2.83
C PHE A 74 13.20 -3.54 3.19
N GLU A 75 13.56 -3.33 4.45
CA GLU A 75 14.93 -3.51 4.92
C GLU A 75 15.38 -4.97 4.80
N VAL A 76 14.55 -5.92 5.27
CA VAL A 76 14.82 -7.35 5.10
C VAL A 76 14.91 -7.72 3.62
N ALA A 77 14.00 -7.25 2.78
CA ALA A 77 14.02 -7.51 1.34
C ALA A 77 15.32 -7.01 0.67
N ALA A 78 15.74 -5.79 0.99
CA ALA A 78 16.97 -5.21 0.45
C ALA A 78 18.21 -5.98 0.90
N LYS A 79 18.36 -6.24 2.21
CA LYS A 79 19.48 -6.97 2.80
C LYS A 79 19.55 -8.41 2.30
N SER A 80 18.43 -9.11 2.17
CA SER A 80 18.37 -10.46 1.61
C SER A 80 18.88 -10.52 0.16
N MET A 81 18.85 -9.43 -0.58
CA MET A 81 19.41 -9.33 -1.93
C MET A 81 20.82 -8.73 -1.99
N GLY A 82 21.48 -8.54 -0.85
CA GLY A 82 22.85 -8.05 -0.76
C GLY A 82 23.00 -6.53 -0.90
N ALA A 83 21.92 -5.77 -0.77
CA ALA A 83 22.00 -4.31 -0.77
C ALA A 83 22.41 -3.76 0.60
N MET A 84 23.08 -2.61 0.59
CA MET A 84 23.23 -1.77 1.77
C MET A 84 21.94 -0.97 2.00
N THR A 85 21.56 -0.80 3.27
CA THR A 85 20.39 -0.02 3.64
C THR A 85 20.77 1.12 4.56
N THR A 86 20.17 2.28 4.36
CA THR A 86 20.24 3.41 5.29
C THR A 86 18.82 3.84 5.62
N LEU A 87 18.53 3.99 6.90
CA LEU A 87 17.24 4.45 7.39
C LEU A 87 17.34 5.91 7.79
N VAL A 88 16.41 6.70 7.26
CA VAL A 88 16.20 8.11 7.64
C VAL A 88 14.78 8.23 8.17
N LEU A 89 14.65 8.66 9.41
CA LEU A 89 13.36 8.95 10.05
C LEU A 89 13.20 10.47 10.14
N SER A 90 11.95 10.95 10.22
CA SER A 90 11.70 12.36 10.50
C SER A 90 12.25 12.75 11.86
N SER A 91 11.99 11.93 12.90
CA SER A 91 12.52 12.18 14.23
C SER A 91 14.04 11.98 14.28
N GLY A 92 14.74 12.97 14.86
CA GLY A 92 16.19 12.94 15.03
C GLY A 92 16.99 13.25 13.74
N SER A 93 16.36 13.87 12.73
CA SER A 93 17.00 14.26 11.47
C SER A 93 16.83 15.77 11.17
N SER A 94 17.47 16.25 10.11
CA SER A 94 17.33 17.65 9.62
C SER A 94 15.88 18.00 9.22
N ILE A 95 15.04 17.00 8.96
CA ILE A 95 13.62 17.17 8.67
C ILE A 95 12.89 17.89 9.82
N GLU A 96 13.22 17.58 11.08
CA GLU A 96 12.66 18.29 12.25
C GLU A 96 13.03 19.78 12.29
N LYS A 97 14.12 20.16 11.64
CA LYS A 97 14.57 21.55 11.51
C LYS A 97 13.90 22.31 10.35
N GLY A 98 12.93 21.67 9.65
CA GLY A 98 12.21 22.27 8.54
C GLY A 98 12.87 22.08 7.17
N GLU A 99 13.79 21.11 7.00
CA GLU A 99 14.39 20.80 5.71
C GLU A 99 13.30 20.40 4.69
N ALA A 100 13.33 21.00 3.50
CA ALA A 100 12.37 20.69 2.46
C ALA A 100 12.57 19.27 1.92
N LEU A 101 11.46 18.62 1.48
CA LEU A 101 11.49 17.25 0.95
C LEU A 101 12.50 17.08 -0.20
N LEU A 102 12.62 18.07 -1.09
CA LEU A 102 13.55 17.98 -2.21
C LEU A 102 15.01 18.12 -1.78
N ASP A 103 15.30 18.93 -0.76
CA ASP A 103 16.67 19.07 -0.23
C ASP A 103 17.10 17.76 0.45
N THR A 104 16.21 17.14 1.22
CA THR A 104 16.42 15.78 1.74
C THR A 104 16.67 14.78 0.60
N ALA A 105 15.88 14.84 -0.48
CA ALA A 105 16.00 13.95 -1.62
C ALA A 105 17.36 14.09 -2.32
N TYR A 106 17.81 15.32 -2.57
CA TYR A 106 19.12 15.61 -3.17
C TYR A 106 20.27 15.18 -2.27
N THR A 107 20.16 15.41 -0.96
CA THR A 107 21.13 14.92 0.02
C THR A 107 21.27 13.40 -0.03
N LEU A 108 20.15 12.68 0.00
CA LEU A 108 20.15 11.20 -0.08
C LEU A 108 20.72 10.71 -1.40
N ARG A 109 20.44 11.40 -2.51
CA ARG A 109 21.04 11.09 -3.80
C ARG A 109 22.53 11.33 -3.80
N ALA A 110 23.01 12.43 -3.24
CA ALA A 110 24.43 12.78 -3.16
C ALA A 110 25.25 11.81 -2.31
N VAL A 111 24.69 11.26 -1.23
CA VAL A 111 25.35 10.21 -0.44
C VAL A 111 25.31 8.83 -1.11
N GLY A 112 24.80 8.74 -2.33
CA GLY A 112 24.90 7.59 -3.22
C GLY A 112 23.71 6.64 -3.20
N ALA A 113 22.49 7.15 -2.96
CA ALA A 113 21.26 6.34 -3.16
C ALA A 113 21.16 5.81 -4.60
N ASP A 114 20.87 4.54 -4.75
CA ASP A 114 20.46 3.92 -6.02
C ASP A 114 18.94 3.84 -6.16
N VAL A 115 18.21 3.83 -5.04
CA VAL A 115 16.74 3.86 -4.95
C VAL A 115 16.34 4.45 -3.61
N ILE A 116 15.25 5.23 -3.60
CA ILE A 116 14.66 5.74 -2.36
C ILE A 116 13.27 5.12 -2.18
N VAL A 117 13.05 4.48 -1.03
CA VAL A 117 11.73 4.01 -0.58
C VAL A 117 11.19 5.06 0.38
N ILE A 118 10.12 5.74 0.00
CA ILE A 118 9.57 6.84 0.80
C ILE A 118 8.17 6.52 1.34
N ARG A 119 7.95 6.86 2.61
CA ARG A 119 6.63 6.95 3.23
C ARG A 119 6.41 8.37 3.76
N HIS A 120 5.35 9.03 3.32
CA HIS A 120 5.11 10.44 3.59
C HIS A 120 3.65 10.73 4.00
N PRO A 121 3.39 11.70 4.91
CA PRO A 121 2.04 12.08 5.31
C PRO A 121 1.26 12.82 4.21
N HIS A 122 1.93 13.42 3.21
CA HIS A 122 1.27 14.14 2.13
C HIS A 122 1.21 13.31 0.87
N ALA A 123 0.03 13.28 0.24
CA ALA A 123 -0.21 12.70 -1.07
C ALA A 123 0.66 13.38 -2.14
N GLY A 124 1.21 12.59 -3.09
CA GLY A 124 2.03 13.10 -4.18
C GLY A 124 3.51 13.32 -3.84
N ALA A 125 3.93 13.23 -2.58
CA ALA A 125 5.34 13.40 -2.20
C ALA A 125 6.30 12.43 -2.95
N PRO A 126 6.00 11.14 -3.14
CA PRO A 126 6.83 10.25 -3.94
C PRO A 126 6.92 10.66 -5.41
N LEU A 127 5.84 11.16 -6.00
CA LEU A 127 5.81 11.67 -7.37
C LEU A 127 6.67 12.92 -7.52
N LEU A 128 6.56 13.86 -6.57
CA LEU A 128 7.40 15.05 -6.53
C LEU A 128 8.88 14.69 -6.52
N MET A 129 9.30 13.76 -5.66
CA MET A 129 10.69 13.30 -5.63
C MET A 129 11.11 12.62 -6.94
N ALA A 130 10.27 11.75 -7.49
CA ALA A 130 10.57 11.01 -8.72
C ALA A 130 10.75 11.92 -9.93
N ASN A 131 10.08 13.07 -9.96
CA ASN A 131 10.22 14.06 -11.02
C ASN A 131 11.52 14.89 -10.94
N HIS A 132 12.19 14.87 -9.78
CA HIS A 132 13.41 15.67 -9.54
C HIS A 132 14.68 14.82 -9.38
N LEU A 133 14.54 13.50 -9.28
CA LEU A 133 15.67 12.58 -9.14
C LEU A 133 15.89 11.74 -10.41
N ASP A 134 17.13 11.39 -10.65
CA ASP A 134 17.58 10.47 -11.72
C ASP A 134 17.54 9.00 -11.32
N ILE A 135 17.12 8.69 -10.09
CA ILE A 135 17.03 7.36 -9.51
C ILE A 135 15.57 6.98 -9.22
N PRO A 136 15.23 5.67 -9.19
CA PRO A 136 13.89 5.20 -8.89
C PRO A 136 13.43 5.62 -7.48
N VAL A 137 12.13 5.94 -7.39
CA VAL A 137 11.42 6.19 -6.14
C VAL A 137 10.32 5.15 -5.95
N VAL A 138 10.25 4.56 -4.77
CA VAL A 138 9.24 3.57 -4.39
C VAL A 138 8.34 4.15 -3.30
N ASN A 139 7.07 4.30 -3.62
CA ASN A 139 6.04 4.74 -2.68
C ASN A 139 5.71 3.63 -1.67
N ALA A 140 6.03 3.86 -0.40
CA ALA A 140 5.72 3.01 0.74
C ALA A 140 4.49 3.51 1.54
N GLY A 141 3.69 4.37 0.93
CA GLY A 141 2.45 4.97 1.43
C GLY A 141 2.56 6.49 1.55
N ASP A 142 1.66 7.22 0.86
CA ASP A 142 1.61 8.67 0.84
C ASP A 142 0.23 9.21 1.19
N GLY A 143 0.13 9.89 2.32
CA GLY A 143 -1.11 10.49 2.82
C GLY A 143 -2.28 9.51 2.86
N MET A 144 -3.42 9.95 2.32
CA MET A 144 -4.60 9.11 2.07
C MET A 144 -4.66 8.61 0.61
N HIS A 145 -3.60 8.81 -0.19
CA HIS A 145 -3.58 8.57 -1.62
C HIS A 145 -3.37 7.08 -1.94
N GLU A 146 -2.12 6.58 -1.90
CA GLU A 146 -1.84 5.20 -2.28
C GLU A 146 -0.81 4.49 -1.37
N HIS A 147 -0.90 3.17 -1.34
CA HIS A 147 0.11 2.27 -0.77
C HIS A 147 0.38 1.10 -1.73
N PRO A 148 1.06 1.34 -2.87
CA PRO A 148 1.16 0.36 -3.95
C PRO A 148 1.79 -0.96 -3.52
N SER A 149 2.82 -0.93 -2.66
CA SER A 149 3.44 -2.16 -2.18
C SER A 149 2.52 -3.00 -1.28
N GLN A 150 1.51 -2.37 -0.64
CA GLN A 150 0.49 -3.10 0.13
C GLN A 150 -0.51 -3.77 -0.82
N ALA A 151 -1.06 -3.05 -1.79
CA ALA A 151 -1.99 -3.64 -2.76
C ALA A 151 -1.36 -4.82 -3.53
N LEU A 152 -0.08 -4.73 -3.88
CA LEU A 152 0.65 -5.82 -4.52
C LEU A 152 0.79 -7.05 -3.60
N LEU A 153 1.08 -6.86 -2.31
CA LEU A 153 1.18 -7.99 -1.38
C LEU A 153 -0.19 -8.60 -1.07
N ASP A 154 -1.24 -7.78 -1.02
CA ASP A 154 -2.61 -8.25 -0.84
C ASP A 154 -3.03 -9.11 -2.03
N ALA A 155 -2.83 -8.62 -3.25
CA ALA A 155 -3.10 -9.38 -4.48
C ALA A 155 -2.25 -10.66 -4.55
N TYR A 156 -0.97 -10.60 -4.14
CA TYR A 156 -0.10 -11.77 -4.08
C TYR A 156 -0.65 -12.82 -3.10
N THR A 157 -1.09 -12.40 -1.92
CA THR A 157 -1.67 -13.27 -0.90
C THR A 157 -2.98 -13.90 -1.39
N ILE A 158 -3.88 -13.09 -1.97
CA ILE A 158 -5.14 -13.60 -2.57
C ILE A 158 -4.84 -14.65 -3.64
N MET A 159 -3.90 -14.39 -4.55
CA MET A 159 -3.57 -15.32 -5.63
C MET A 159 -2.94 -16.63 -5.14
N ARG A 160 -2.31 -16.65 -3.98
CA ARG A 160 -1.80 -17.89 -3.38
C ARG A 160 -2.93 -18.81 -2.92
N HIS A 161 -4.03 -18.24 -2.43
CA HIS A 161 -5.20 -18.99 -1.94
C HIS A 161 -6.25 -19.24 -3.03
N LYS A 162 -6.55 -18.22 -3.83
CA LYS A 162 -7.65 -18.24 -4.80
C LYS A 162 -7.20 -18.48 -6.24
N LYS A 163 -5.89 -18.52 -6.51
CA LYS A 163 -5.25 -18.72 -7.84
C LYS A 163 -5.57 -17.64 -8.89
N THR A 164 -6.63 -16.87 -8.72
CA THR A 164 -7.09 -15.78 -9.60
C THR A 164 -7.55 -14.60 -8.79
N LEU A 165 -7.60 -13.41 -9.43
CA LEU A 165 -8.29 -12.23 -8.91
C LEU A 165 -9.62 -11.99 -9.63
N LYS A 166 -9.79 -12.57 -10.84
CA LYS A 166 -10.94 -12.34 -11.70
C LYS A 166 -12.20 -12.97 -11.09
N GLY A 167 -13.25 -12.15 -11.02
CA GLY A 167 -14.58 -12.58 -10.59
C GLY A 167 -14.74 -12.80 -9.08
N LEU A 168 -13.67 -12.66 -8.29
CA LEU A 168 -13.76 -12.74 -6.83
C LEU A 168 -14.65 -11.61 -6.29
N GLN A 169 -15.47 -11.94 -5.31
CA GLN A 169 -16.18 -10.95 -4.52
C GLN A 169 -15.32 -10.56 -3.33
N VAL A 170 -14.97 -9.28 -3.25
CA VAL A 170 -14.09 -8.74 -2.20
C VAL A 170 -14.85 -7.67 -1.42
N ALA A 171 -15.04 -7.90 -0.13
CA ALA A 171 -15.57 -6.93 0.80
C ALA A 171 -14.42 -6.18 1.48
N ILE A 172 -14.44 -4.84 1.44
CA ILE A 172 -13.49 -3.98 2.14
C ILE A 172 -14.27 -3.23 3.23
N VAL A 173 -13.96 -3.51 4.50
CA VAL A 173 -14.78 -3.05 5.64
C VAL A 173 -13.97 -2.12 6.54
N GLY A 174 -14.49 -0.96 6.87
CA GLY A 174 -13.92 -0.04 7.84
C GLY A 174 -13.84 1.42 7.40
N ASP A 175 -12.75 2.10 7.77
CA ASP A 175 -12.49 3.49 7.38
C ASP A 175 -11.92 3.56 5.96
N ILE A 176 -12.81 3.67 4.98
CA ILE A 176 -12.43 3.73 3.55
C ILE A 176 -11.88 5.11 3.20
N PHE A 177 -12.51 6.18 3.72
CA PHE A 177 -12.18 7.55 3.33
C PHE A 177 -10.72 7.91 3.60
N HIS A 178 -10.18 7.51 4.75
CA HIS A 178 -8.81 7.82 5.13
C HIS A 178 -7.81 6.72 4.73
N SER A 179 -8.28 5.65 4.09
CA SER A 179 -7.44 4.48 3.82
C SER A 179 -6.80 4.51 2.44
N ARG A 180 -5.50 4.86 2.40
CA ARG A 180 -4.66 4.64 1.21
C ARG A 180 -4.58 3.18 0.78
N VAL A 181 -4.79 2.25 1.72
CA VAL A 181 -4.81 0.81 1.42
C VAL A 181 -6.07 0.45 0.65
N ALA A 182 -7.24 0.93 1.08
CA ALA A 182 -8.49 0.71 0.38
C ALA A 182 -8.42 1.23 -1.06
N ARG A 183 -7.90 2.45 -1.28
CA ARG A 183 -7.74 3.01 -2.63
C ARG A 183 -6.87 2.16 -3.52
N SER A 184 -5.66 1.84 -3.08
CA SER A 184 -4.77 0.99 -3.87
C SER A 184 -5.33 -0.40 -4.12
N ALA A 185 -6.05 -0.99 -3.15
CA ALA A 185 -6.74 -2.27 -3.32
C ALA A 185 -7.86 -2.18 -4.37
N VAL A 186 -8.68 -1.12 -4.33
CA VAL A 186 -9.73 -0.87 -5.32
C VAL A 186 -9.11 -0.73 -6.70
N HIS A 187 -8.10 0.12 -6.88
CA HIS A 187 -7.44 0.30 -8.17
C HIS A 187 -6.83 -1.00 -8.70
N LEU A 188 -6.21 -1.81 -7.84
CA LEU A 188 -5.60 -3.05 -8.28
C LEU A 188 -6.65 -4.10 -8.64
N LEU A 189 -7.58 -4.39 -7.72
CA LEU A 189 -8.50 -5.50 -7.87
C LEU A 189 -9.51 -5.26 -8.99
N SER A 190 -9.94 -4.02 -9.21
CA SER A 190 -10.84 -3.67 -10.32
C SER A 190 -10.20 -3.93 -11.70
N LYS A 191 -8.88 -3.69 -11.85
CA LYS A 191 -8.14 -3.99 -13.10
C LYS A 191 -8.21 -5.48 -13.48
N PHE A 192 -8.44 -6.36 -12.50
CA PHE A 192 -8.56 -7.80 -12.71
C PHE A 192 -10.00 -8.31 -12.71
N GLY A 193 -10.98 -7.40 -12.69
CA GLY A 193 -12.40 -7.75 -12.75
C GLY A 193 -12.92 -8.41 -11.47
N ALA A 194 -12.37 -8.09 -10.31
CA ALA A 194 -12.98 -8.43 -9.03
C ALA A 194 -14.24 -7.58 -8.80
N ARG A 195 -15.24 -8.17 -8.14
CA ARG A 195 -16.47 -7.48 -7.71
C ARG A 195 -16.24 -6.91 -6.32
N LEU A 196 -16.22 -5.58 -6.21
CA LEU A 196 -15.84 -4.89 -4.98
C LEU A 196 -17.06 -4.36 -4.26
N ILE A 197 -17.11 -4.57 -2.94
CA ILE A 197 -18.11 -3.99 -2.05
C ILE A 197 -17.35 -3.26 -0.94
N LEU A 198 -17.54 -1.94 -0.84
CA LEU A 198 -17.04 -1.15 0.27
C LEU A 198 -18.11 -1.08 1.35
N CYS A 199 -17.70 -1.26 2.61
CA CYS A 199 -18.61 -1.21 3.75
C CYS A 199 -18.05 -0.36 4.89
N GLY A 200 -18.87 0.55 5.39
CA GLY A 200 -18.53 1.42 6.52
C GLY A 200 -19.61 2.43 6.82
N PRO A 201 -19.51 3.15 7.96
CA PRO A 201 -20.42 4.24 8.28
C PRO A 201 -20.27 5.40 7.27
N PRO A 202 -21.31 6.24 7.10
CA PRO A 202 -21.30 7.35 6.15
C PRO A 202 -20.09 8.27 6.31
N GLU A 203 -19.62 8.53 7.51
CA GLU A 203 -18.48 9.39 7.82
C GLU A 203 -17.15 8.80 7.30
N PHE A 204 -17.05 7.48 7.24
CA PHE A 204 -15.86 6.77 6.77
C PHE A 204 -16.00 6.22 5.35
N LEU A 205 -17.17 6.33 4.76
CA LEU A 205 -17.45 5.86 3.40
C LEU A 205 -18.44 6.81 2.71
N PRO A 206 -17.97 7.94 2.17
CA PRO A 206 -18.83 8.86 1.42
C PRO A 206 -19.34 8.18 0.13
N GLU A 207 -20.54 8.58 -0.34
CA GLU A 207 -21.16 8.00 -1.55
C GLU A 207 -20.28 8.15 -2.80
N MET A 208 -19.52 9.24 -2.90
CA MET A 208 -18.57 9.43 -4.01
C MET A 208 -17.48 8.35 -4.11
N ALA A 209 -17.31 7.52 -3.09
CA ALA A 209 -16.35 6.40 -3.16
C ALA A 209 -16.73 5.38 -4.25
N ASN A 210 -17.97 5.34 -4.72
CA ASN A 210 -18.40 4.50 -5.83
C ASN A 210 -17.72 4.87 -7.16
N THR A 211 -17.19 6.09 -7.30
CA THR A 211 -16.46 6.54 -8.50
C THR A 211 -15.02 6.01 -8.59
N LEU A 212 -14.49 5.39 -7.52
CA LEU A 212 -13.13 4.85 -7.51
C LEU A 212 -12.91 3.71 -8.51
N ALA A 213 -13.97 2.98 -8.87
CA ALA A 213 -13.91 1.96 -9.91
C ALA A 213 -15.31 1.67 -10.49
N PRO A 214 -15.40 1.30 -11.78
CA PRO A 214 -16.66 0.89 -12.38
C PRO A 214 -17.25 -0.34 -11.68
N GLY A 215 -18.57 -0.31 -11.41
CA GLY A 215 -19.30 -1.43 -10.80
C GLY A 215 -19.01 -1.67 -9.30
N LEU A 216 -18.28 -0.77 -8.65
CA LEU A 216 -18.06 -0.80 -7.22
C LEU A 216 -19.38 -0.52 -6.48
N ARG A 217 -19.66 -1.33 -5.45
CA ARG A 217 -20.86 -1.20 -4.63
C ARG A 217 -20.52 -0.65 -3.25
N ILE A 218 -21.43 0.14 -2.67
CA ILE A 218 -21.39 0.61 -1.29
C ILE A 218 -22.46 -0.11 -0.50
N SER A 219 -22.13 -0.59 0.70
CA SER A 219 -23.09 -1.10 1.68
C SER A 219 -22.86 -0.45 3.04
N ARG A 220 -23.96 -0.23 3.76
CA ARG A 220 -23.95 0.25 5.17
C ARG A 220 -24.12 -0.89 6.17
N HIS A 221 -24.29 -2.12 5.67
CA HIS A 221 -24.54 -3.32 6.44
C HIS A 221 -23.42 -4.33 6.18
N THR A 222 -22.69 -4.67 7.24
CA THR A 222 -21.54 -5.59 7.14
C THR A 222 -21.98 -6.97 6.69
N GLU A 223 -23.14 -7.44 7.16
CA GLU A 223 -23.73 -8.74 6.80
C GLU A 223 -24.02 -8.84 5.31
N GLU A 224 -24.50 -7.76 4.69
CA GLU A 224 -24.72 -7.69 3.24
C GLU A 224 -23.40 -7.71 2.48
N ALA A 225 -22.44 -6.90 2.93
CA ALA A 225 -21.15 -6.77 2.25
C ALA A 225 -20.35 -8.07 2.23
N VAL A 226 -20.38 -8.83 3.33
CA VAL A 226 -19.59 -10.06 3.45
C VAL A 226 -20.29 -11.31 2.92
N ARG A 227 -21.59 -11.24 2.66
CA ARG A 227 -22.37 -12.41 2.19
C ARG A 227 -21.81 -12.94 0.88
N GLY A 228 -21.36 -14.20 0.90
CA GLY A 228 -20.77 -14.86 -0.25
C GLY A 228 -19.43 -14.30 -0.72
N ALA A 229 -18.77 -13.47 0.09
CA ALA A 229 -17.44 -12.92 -0.22
C ALA A 229 -16.38 -14.03 -0.30
N ASP A 230 -15.49 -13.91 -1.25
CA ASP A 230 -14.26 -14.71 -1.39
C ASP A 230 -13.14 -14.19 -0.50
N VAL A 231 -13.10 -12.85 -0.31
CA VAL A 231 -12.10 -12.14 0.47
C VAL A 231 -12.77 -11.04 1.28
N ILE A 232 -12.39 -10.93 2.53
CA ILE A 232 -12.79 -9.85 3.42
C ILE A 232 -11.54 -9.11 3.87
N MET A 233 -11.39 -7.85 3.44
CA MET A 233 -10.31 -6.96 3.86
C MET A 233 -10.84 -6.04 4.94
N VAL A 234 -10.38 -6.23 6.17
CA VAL A 234 -10.76 -5.37 7.29
C VAL A 234 -9.72 -4.27 7.45
N LEU A 235 -10.17 -3.03 7.52
CA LEU A 235 -9.29 -1.87 7.64
C LEU A 235 -9.13 -1.44 9.10
N ARG A 236 -7.95 -0.91 9.41
CA ARG A 236 -7.71 -0.30 10.71
C ARG A 236 -8.59 0.93 10.90
N VAL A 237 -9.20 1.04 12.08
CA VAL A 237 -9.95 2.22 12.51
C VAL A 237 -9.15 2.95 13.60
N GLN A 238 -8.92 4.23 13.41
CA GLN A 238 -8.26 5.07 14.41
C GLN A 238 -9.31 5.61 15.39
N LYS A 239 -9.15 5.32 16.67
CA LYS A 239 -10.09 5.75 17.74
C LYS A 239 -10.23 7.28 17.78
N GLU A 240 -9.15 7.98 17.49
CA GLU A 240 -9.10 9.45 17.46
C GLU A 240 -10.03 10.02 16.38
N ARG A 241 -10.17 9.32 15.27
CA ARG A 241 -11.10 9.71 14.19
C ARG A 241 -12.55 9.44 14.53
N LEU A 242 -12.83 8.37 15.28
CA LEU A 242 -14.18 8.10 15.79
C LEU A 242 -14.66 9.22 16.74
N ALA A 243 -13.79 9.75 17.56
CA ALA A 243 -14.12 10.83 18.50
C ALA A 243 -14.65 12.12 17.80
N GLY A 244 -14.31 12.31 16.50
CA GLY A 244 -14.80 13.43 15.69
C GLY A 244 -16.04 13.13 14.85
N THR A 245 -16.64 11.95 14.97
CA THR A 245 -17.80 11.51 14.17
C THR A 245 -19.08 11.39 15.00
N LYS A 246 -20.22 11.21 14.31
CA LYS A 246 -21.53 10.96 14.96
C LYS A 246 -21.67 9.51 15.44
N ILE A 247 -20.88 8.58 14.90
CA ILE A 247 -20.94 7.19 15.31
C ILE A 247 -20.10 6.96 16.57
N SER A 248 -20.70 6.40 17.61
CA SER A 248 -19.98 6.01 18.82
C SER A 248 -19.07 4.80 18.55
N LEU A 249 -18.04 4.61 19.40
CA LEU A 249 -17.19 3.41 19.34
C LEU A 249 -18.02 2.13 19.51
N GLN A 250 -19.01 2.14 20.40
CA GLN A 250 -19.90 1.01 20.65
C GLN A 250 -20.76 0.68 19.42
N ASP A 251 -21.33 1.70 18.78
CA ASP A 251 -22.12 1.53 17.55
C ASP A 251 -21.25 1.03 16.41
N TYR A 252 -20.02 1.53 16.28
CA TYR A 252 -19.08 1.03 15.29
C TYR A 252 -18.80 -0.46 15.50
N ILE A 253 -18.47 -0.88 16.71
CA ILE A 253 -18.22 -2.28 17.07
C ILE A 253 -19.45 -3.13 16.76
N SER A 254 -20.65 -2.71 17.21
CA SER A 254 -21.88 -3.49 17.02
C SER A 254 -22.22 -3.68 15.53
N ARG A 255 -21.96 -2.69 14.67
CA ARG A 255 -22.38 -2.68 13.25
C ARG A 255 -21.30 -3.12 12.27
N TYR A 256 -20.01 -2.84 12.55
CA TYR A 256 -18.93 -3.00 11.57
C TYR A 256 -17.81 -3.93 11.99
N GLN A 257 -17.72 -4.34 13.25
CA GLN A 257 -16.72 -5.31 13.70
C GLN A 257 -16.89 -6.64 12.97
N MET A 258 -15.82 -7.21 12.45
CA MET A 258 -15.83 -8.56 11.91
C MET A 258 -15.84 -9.59 13.04
N THR A 259 -16.95 -10.34 13.12
CA THR A 259 -17.18 -11.41 14.08
C THR A 259 -17.23 -12.77 13.39
N MET A 260 -17.12 -13.87 14.14
CA MET A 260 -17.29 -15.22 13.57
C MET A 260 -18.67 -15.45 12.99
N ALA A 261 -19.74 -14.84 13.55
CA ALA A 261 -21.08 -14.91 12.98
C ALA A 261 -21.13 -14.28 11.57
N ARG A 262 -20.50 -13.12 11.39
CA ARG A 262 -20.40 -12.44 10.08
C ARG A 262 -19.49 -13.19 9.12
N LEU A 263 -18.39 -13.74 9.58
CA LEU A 263 -17.48 -14.53 8.76
C LEU A 263 -18.16 -15.79 8.18
N LYS A 264 -19.05 -16.42 8.94
CA LYS A 264 -19.85 -17.59 8.46
C LYS A 264 -20.81 -17.25 7.32
N MET A 265 -21.13 -15.96 7.08
CA MET A 265 -21.95 -15.53 5.94
C MET A 265 -21.15 -15.45 4.63
N ALA A 266 -19.85 -15.37 4.71
CA ALA A 266 -18.95 -15.44 3.57
C ALA A 266 -18.81 -16.91 3.08
N LYS A 267 -18.07 -17.10 1.99
CA LYS A 267 -17.74 -18.45 1.54
C LYS A 267 -16.96 -19.22 2.60
N ARG A 268 -17.13 -20.51 2.67
CA ARG A 268 -16.44 -21.37 3.65
C ARG A 268 -14.92 -21.25 3.59
N ASP A 269 -14.37 -20.98 2.40
CA ASP A 269 -12.95 -20.76 2.14
C ASP A 269 -12.59 -19.27 2.00
N ALA A 270 -13.45 -18.37 2.52
CA ALA A 270 -13.19 -16.94 2.48
C ALA A 270 -11.88 -16.58 3.21
N LEU A 271 -11.14 -15.64 2.65
CA LEU A 271 -9.89 -15.17 3.22
C LEU A 271 -10.13 -13.89 4.02
N VAL A 272 -9.68 -13.86 5.27
CA VAL A 272 -9.71 -12.65 6.10
C VAL A 272 -8.34 -11.99 6.08
N MET A 273 -8.30 -10.72 5.68
CA MET A 273 -7.09 -9.94 5.50
C MET A 273 -7.15 -8.64 6.29
N HIS A 274 -5.99 -8.14 6.72
CA HIS A 274 -5.87 -6.87 7.42
C HIS A 274 -4.46 -6.28 7.26
N PRO A 275 -4.28 -5.06 6.74
CA PRO A 275 -2.97 -4.47 6.46
C PRO A 275 -2.14 -4.19 7.73
N GLY A 276 -2.78 -4.28 8.89
CA GLY A 276 -2.19 -4.02 10.21
C GLY A 276 -1.81 -2.54 10.47
N PRO A 277 -1.54 -2.21 11.74
CA PRO A 277 -1.73 -3.05 12.92
C PRO A 277 -3.20 -3.30 13.23
N ILE A 278 -3.53 -4.49 13.69
CA ILE A 278 -4.89 -4.80 14.15
C ILE A 278 -5.12 -4.28 15.57
N ILE A 279 -6.35 -3.82 15.83
CA ILE A 279 -6.84 -3.54 17.19
C ILE A 279 -7.90 -4.58 17.49
N ARG A 280 -7.47 -5.66 18.14
CA ARG A 280 -8.36 -6.77 18.53
C ARG A 280 -9.48 -6.27 19.43
N GLY A 281 -10.70 -6.70 19.14
CA GLY A 281 -11.91 -6.23 19.83
C GLY A 281 -12.51 -4.94 19.28
N LEU A 282 -11.87 -4.29 18.29
CA LEU A 282 -12.42 -3.12 17.61
C LEU A 282 -12.89 -3.49 16.19
N GLU A 283 -11.98 -3.57 15.23
CA GLU A 283 -12.34 -3.88 13.84
C GLU A 283 -12.59 -5.37 13.57
N LEU A 284 -12.02 -6.24 14.39
CA LEU A 284 -12.28 -7.69 14.35
C LEU A 284 -12.11 -8.32 15.73
N THR A 285 -12.82 -9.43 15.97
CA THR A 285 -12.70 -10.17 17.22
C THR A 285 -11.41 -11.00 17.27
N TRP A 286 -11.06 -11.47 18.47
CA TRP A 286 -9.88 -12.31 18.68
C TRP A 286 -9.97 -13.60 17.86
N GLU A 287 -11.15 -14.23 17.88
CA GLU A 287 -11.42 -15.49 17.18
C GLU A 287 -11.25 -15.34 15.67
N VAL A 288 -11.70 -14.23 15.08
CA VAL A 288 -11.53 -13.95 13.65
C VAL A 288 -10.07 -13.71 13.31
N ALA A 289 -9.33 -12.98 14.17
CA ALA A 289 -7.91 -12.71 13.93
C ALA A 289 -7.06 -13.99 13.85
N ASP A 290 -7.44 -15.01 14.62
CA ASP A 290 -6.64 -16.24 14.79
C ASP A 290 -7.31 -17.47 14.14
N CYS A 291 -8.42 -17.30 13.40
CA CYS A 291 -9.08 -18.43 12.73
C CYS A 291 -8.28 -18.95 11.52
N PRO A 292 -8.57 -20.17 11.05
CA PRO A 292 -7.89 -20.77 9.88
C PRO A 292 -8.03 -19.98 8.58
N GLN A 293 -9.06 -19.12 8.47
CA GLN A 293 -9.33 -18.27 7.31
C GLN A 293 -8.51 -16.95 7.36
N SER A 294 -7.85 -16.67 8.49
CA SER A 294 -7.05 -15.46 8.66
C SER A 294 -5.70 -15.56 7.95
N ALA A 295 -5.47 -14.67 6.99
CA ALA A 295 -4.19 -14.53 6.31
C ALA A 295 -3.32 -13.39 6.87
N ILE A 296 -3.69 -12.77 7.99
CA ILE A 296 -3.07 -11.54 8.52
C ILE A 296 -1.56 -11.70 8.72
N VAL A 297 -1.12 -12.80 9.31
CA VAL A 297 0.32 -13.08 9.51
C VAL A 297 0.99 -13.48 8.20
N GLU A 298 0.27 -14.16 7.32
CA GLU A 298 0.77 -14.53 6.00
C GLU A 298 1.01 -13.29 5.12
N GLU A 299 0.13 -12.29 5.17
CA GLU A 299 0.36 -10.99 4.49
C GLU A 299 1.71 -10.39 4.88
N VAL A 300 2.04 -10.40 6.17
CA VAL A 300 3.34 -9.88 6.64
C VAL A 300 4.51 -10.66 6.02
N ARG A 301 4.42 -12.01 5.99
CA ARG A 301 5.44 -12.86 5.36
C ARG A 301 5.54 -12.61 3.86
N ASN A 302 4.42 -12.54 3.16
CA ASN A 302 4.31 -12.28 1.73
C ASN A 302 4.82 -10.89 1.35
N GLY A 303 4.83 -9.96 2.29
CA GLY A 303 5.39 -8.64 2.09
C GLY A 303 6.87 -8.64 1.72
N VAL A 304 7.67 -9.58 2.23
CA VAL A 304 9.11 -9.63 1.93
C VAL A 304 9.39 -9.98 0.46
N PRO A 305 8.91 -11.12 -0.10
CA PRO A 305 9.17 -11.45 -1.51
C PRO A 305 8.57 -10.43 -2.50
N VAL A 306 7.43 -9.81 -2.17
CA VAL A 306 6.85 -8.74 -3.00
C VAL A 306 7.77 -7.51 -3.02
N ARG A 307 8.30 -7.10 -1.88
CA ARG A 307 9.25 -5.97 -1.78
C ARG A 307 10.59 -6.28 -2.42
N MET A 308 11.06 -7.53 -2.38
CA MET A 308 12.22 -7.99 -3.16
C MET A 308 11.97 -7.79 -4.66
N ALA A 309 10.80 -8.18 -5.17
CA ALA A 309 10.44 -8.00 -6.57
C ALA A 309 10.36 -6.51 -6.96
N ILE A 310 9.76 -5.68 -6.10
CA ILE A 310 9.70 -4.23 -6.30
C ILE A 310 11.09 -3.62 -6.43
N LEU A 311 12.00 -3.93 -5.50
CA LEU A 311 13.37 -3.40 -5.50
C LEU A 311 14.18 -3.94 -6.68
N ALA A 312 14.03 -5.21 -7.03
CA ALA A 312 14.69 -5.80 -8.20
C ALA A 312 14.21 -5.13 -9.51
N ARG A 313 12.89 -4.87 -9.65
CA ARG A 313 12.35 -4.11 -10.79
C ARG A 313 12.89 -2.69 -10.81
N ALA A 314 12.86 -2.00 -9.68
CA ALA A 314 13.32 -0.61 -9.56
C ALA A 314 14.78 -0.45 -10.04
N LEU A 315 15.63 -1.40 -9.72
CA LEU A 315 17.07 -1.38 -10.05
C LEU A 315 17.43 -2.16 -11.33
N GLY A 316 16.44 -2.51 -12.17
CA GLY A 316 16.67 -3.18 -13.46
C GLY A 316 17.21 -4.61 -13.35
N LYS A 317 16.97 -5.29 -12.21
CA LYS A 317 17.42 -6.66 -11.92
C LYS A 317 16.29 -7.70 -11.97
N ALA A 318 15.21 -7.39 -12.68
CA ALA A 318 13.99 -8.20 -12.80
C ALA A 318 14.04 -9.32 -13.87
N ARG A 319 15.23 -9.77 -14.27
CA ARG A 319 15.43 -10.83 -15.28
C ARG A 319 15.31 -12.24 -14.69
#